data_896b9d0296402053d279a4a2772ffafa
#
_entry.id   896b9d0296402053d279a4a2772ffafa
#
_cell.length_a   1.000
_cell.length_b   1.000
_cell.length_c   1.000
_cell.angle_alpha   90.00
_cell.angle_beta   90.00
_cell.angle_gamma   90.00
#
_symmetry.space_group_name_H-M   'P 1'
#
loop_
_entity.id
_entity.type
_entity.pdbx_description
1 polymer ?
#
loop_
_entity_poly.entity_id
_entity_poly.type
_entity_poly.pdbx_seq_one_letter_code
_entity_poly.pdbx_strand_id
1 'polypeptide(L)'
;KLGFHGGKVVVSRPRVRSEGQEVALPTWKAAQAEDWLGRWAMNLMLINVSTRKLKRAVRLPEGDLPAVMGDGTSKSAASRRFVALSAERRAEWMASDLSKLDLLIIQIDGLHIGNDLVVVAALGIDSEGHKHPLGLIEGATENATVVQALMDNLIERGVDPTICRLFIVDGAKALTKVIRSTFGRHTPIQRCQVHKARNVVDRLPKRLHASARKALRQAWQFDDADKAERLLRNLARRLEQEAPGVAASILEGLDEILTVNRLGLPAQLRRSLACTNSIENVMGTVRRVCRNVKRWRNAAMALRWTAAGMLEAAKGFRRLKAHKQLPILRAALAAHHAKHTTKEKLEDGLKAA
;
A
#
# COMPACT_ATOMS: atom_id res chain seq x y z
N LYS A 1 28.14 27.06 -11.38
CA LYS A 1 27.06 27.20 -10.41
C LYS A 1 26.56 25.81 -10.06
N LEU A 2 26.56 25.46 -8.78
CA LEU A 2 26.01 24.21 -8.26
C LEU A 2 24.65 24.46 -7.61
N GLY A 3 23.71 23.53 -7.76
CA GLY A 3 22.45 23.55 -7.02
C GLY A 3 22.67 23.10 -5.58
N PHE A 4 22.20 23.87 -4.58
CA PHE A 4 22.33 23.55 -3.19
C PHE A 4 21.08 24.03 -2.44
N HIS A 5 20.58 23.28 -1.47
CA HIS A 5 19.48 23.60 -0.51
C HIS A 5 18.60 24.84 -0.84
N GLY A 6 18.00 24.87 -2.04
CA GLY A 6 17.04 25.90 -2.42
C GLY A 6 17.57 27.02 -3.32
N GLY A 7 18.87 27.03 -3.64
CA GLY A 7 19.49 28.03 -4.50
C GLY A 7 20.63 27.47 -5.36
N LYS A 8 21.23 28.34 -6.15
CA LYS A 8 22.46 28.04 -6.89
C LYS A 8 23.62 28.81 -6.27
N VAL A 9 24.65 28.09 -5.88
CA VAL A 9 25.90 28.64 -5.34
C VAL A 9 26.92 28.78 -6.46
N VAL A 10 27.58 29.94 -6.53
CA VAL A 10 28.74 30.12 -7.42
C VAL A 10 29.94 29.54 -6.71
N VAL A 11 30.56 28.54 -7.33
CA VAL A 11 31.78 27.92 -6.79
C VAL A 11 32.90 28.15 -7.83
N SER A 12 34.01 28.70 -7.35
CA SER A 12 35.25 28.79 -8.15
C SER A 12 36.00 27.46 -8.03
N ARG A 13 36.43 26.93 -9.14
CA ARG A 13 37.20 25.70 -9.24
C ARG A 13 38.53 25.97 -9.90
N PRO A 14 39.68 25.66 -9.28
CA PRO A 14 40.93 25.67 -9.97
C PRO A 14 40.93 24.60 -11.08
N ARG A 15 41.53 24.91 -12.22
CA ARG A 15 41.80 23.90 -13.25
C ARG A 15 43.00 23.09 -12.85
N VAL A 16 42.83 21.79 -12.67
CA VAL A 16 43.93 20.86 -12.40
C VAL A 16 44.38 20.28 -13.72
N ARG A 17 45.65 20.40 -14.04
CA ARG A 17 46.25 19.83 -15.26
C ARG A 17 47.35 18.85 -14.88
N SER A 18 47.42 17.74 -15.60
CA SER A 18 48.52 16.79 -15.57
C SER A 18 48.96 16.55 -17.00
N GLU A 19 50.26 16.71 -17.27
CA GLU A 19 50.84 16.58 -18.64
C GLU A 19 50.14 17.43 -19.71
N GLY A 20 49.75 18.65 -19.34
CA GLY A 20 49.06 19.58 -20.23
C GLY A 20 47.56 19.36 -20.44
N GLN A 21 47.01 18.25 -20.01
CA GLN A 21 45.57 17.92 -20.10
C GLN A 21 44.82 18.25 -18.83
N GLU A 22 43.54 18.68 -18.95
CA GLU A 22 42.71 18.98 -17.82
C GLU A 22 42.26 17.68 -17.15
N VAL A 23 42.56 17.54 -15.86
CA VAL A 23 42.16 16.39 -15.04
C VAL A 23 40.73 16.59 -14.54
N ALA A 24 39.87 15.64 -14.84
CA ALA A 24 38.50 15.63 -14.32
C ALA A 24 38.48 15.28 -12.82
N LEU A 25 37.95 16.18 -11.99
CA LEU A 25 37.80 15.96 -10.57
C LEU A 25 36.53 15.11 -10.29
N PRO A 26 36.63 13.89 -9.73
CA PRO A 26 35.49 13.03 -9.47
C PRO A 26 34.45 13.70 -8.58
N THR A 27 34.89 14.41 -7.53
CA THR A 27 34.02 15.15 -6.60
C THR A 27 33.22 16.25 -7.30
N TRP A 28 33.82 16.93 -8.31
CA TRP A 28 33.12 17.94 -9.09
C TRP A 28 32.06 17.32 -10.00
N LYS A 29 32.36 16.20 -10.64
CA LYS A 29 31.40 15.43 -11.45
C LYS A 29 30.24 14.96 -10.60
N ALA A 30 30.50 14.39 -9.44
CA ALA A 30 29.47 13.97 -8.48
C ALA A 30 28.57 15.13 -8.02
N ALA A 31 29.18 16.27 -7.67
CA ALA A 31 28.43 17.47 -7.25
C ALA A 31 27.57 18.07 -8.37
N GLN A 32 27.95 17.90 -9.65
CA GLN A 32 27.14 18.33 -10.79
C GLN A 32 26.05 17.33 -11.17
N ALA A 33 26.30 16.03 -11.01
CA ALA A 33 25.36 14.96 -11.35
C ALA A 33 24.16 14.92 -10.40
N GLU A 34 24.33 15.37 -9.16
CA GLU A 34 23.30 15.27 -8.14
C GLU A 34 22.34 16.49 -8.15
N ASP A 35 21.05 16.26 -8.41
CA ASP A 35 20.03 17.33 -8.33
C ASP A 35 19.62 17.63 -6.86
N TRP A 36 20.58 18.19 -6.10
CA TRP A 36 20.35 18.60 -4.71
C TRP A 36 19.15 19.52 -4.54
N LEU A 37 18.97 20.44 -5.47
CA LEU A 37 17.86 21.39 -5.43
C LEU A 37 16.51 20.70 -5.67
N GLY A 38 16.47 19.75 -6.59
CA GLY A 38 15.26 18.97 -6.85
C GLY A 38 14.91 18.08 -5.69
N ARG A 39 15.88 17.38 -5.09
CA ARG A 39 15.67 16.56 -3.89
C ARG A 39 15.19 17.39 -2.69
N TRP A 40 15.79 18.55 -2.46
CA TRP A 40 15.37 19.47 -1.43
C TRP A 40 13.93 19.95 -1.65
N ALA A 41 13.59 20.41 -2.85
CA ALA A 41 12.25 20.86 -3.19
C ALA A 41 11.23 19.71 -3.04
N MET A 42 11.57 18.51 -3.48
CA MET A 42 10.73 17.33 -3.33
C MET A 42 10.47 17.01 -1.86
N ASN A 43 11.50 16.95 -1.02
CA ASN A 43 11.34 16.68 0.41
C ASN A 43 10.43 17.70 1.09
N LEU A 44 10.61 18.99 0.80
CA LEU A 44 9.74 20.03 1.35
C LEU A 44 8.28 19.89 0.89
N MET A 45 8.05 19.53 -0.38
CA MET A 45 6.69 19.31 -0.88
C MET A 45 6.03 18.10 -0.21
N LEU A 46 6.78 17.02 0.04
CA LEU A 46 6.29 15.82 0.74
C LEU A 46 5.92 16.10 2.20
N ILE A 47 6.60 17.04 2.87
CA ILE A 47 6.23 17.49 4.21
C ILE A 47 5.24 18.68 4.21
N ASN A 48 4.53 18.87 3.11
CA ASN A 48 3.48 19.88 2.93
C ASN A 48 3.95 21.34 2.86
N VAL A 49 5.18 21.62 2.48
CA VAL A 49 5.59 22.97 2.10
C VAL A 49 5.13 23.22 0.67
N SER A 50 4.21 24.17 0.48
CA SER A 50 3.74 24.53 -0.88
C SER A 50 4.87 25.19 -1.69
N THR A 51 4.85 25.02 -3.01
CA THR A 51 5.84 25.67 -3.92
C THR A 51 5.91 27.17 -3.77
N ARG A 52 4.83 27.84 -3.29
CA ARG A 52 4.80 29.27 -2.99
C ARG A 52 5.61 29.65 -1.74
N LYS A 53 5.80 28.70 -0.82
CA LYS A 53 6.52 28.91 0.44
C LYS A 53 7.98 28.41 0.40
N LEU A 54 8.41 27.79 -0.71
CA LEU A 54 9.77 27.26 -0.82
C LEU A 54 10.84 28.34 -0.59
N LYS A 55 10.66 29.57 -1.12
CA LYS A 55 11.60 30.67 -0.87
C LYS A 55 11.79 30.97 0.63
N ARG A 56 10.74 30.82 1.46
CA ARG A 56 10.80 31.05 2.91
C ARG A 56 11.47 29.92 3.69
N ALA A 57 11.60 28.75 3.08
CA ALA A 57 12.26 27.60 3.67
C ALA A 57 13.78 27.58 3.41
N VAL A 58 14.26 28.48 2.57
CA VAL A 58 15.72 28.69 2.35
C VAL A 58 16.27 29.40 3.58
N ARG A 59 17.09 28.72 4.35
CA ARG A 59 17.93 29.31 5.39
C ARG A 59 19.33 29.46 4.79
N LEU A 60 19.77 30.69 4.63
CA LEU A 60 21.17 30.96 4.34
C LEU A 60 21.91 31.02 5.68
N PRO A 61 23.15 30.52 5.77
CA PRO A 61 23.98 30.74 6.92
C PRO A 61 24.16 32.25 7.17
N GLU A 62 24.05 32.70 8.40
CA GLU A 62 24.43 34.05 8.80
C GLU A 62 25.96 34.14 8.85
N GLY A 63 26.56 35.04 8.07
CA GLY A 63 28.01 35.28 8.03
C GLY A 63 28.45 35.90 6.69
N ASP A 64 29.68 36.37 6.63
CA ASP A 64 30.33 36.98 5.45
C ASP A 64 30.60 35.96 4.31
N LEU A 65 29.59 35.26 3.89
CA LEU A 65 29.67 34.45 2.68
C LEU A 65 29.49 35.40 1.47
N PRO A 66 30.30 35.24 0.40
CA PRO A 66 30.12 36.00 -0.83
C PRO A 66 28.66 35.83 -1.26
N ALA A 67 28.01 36.96 -1.49
CA ALA A 67 26.59 37.07 -1.73
C ALA A 67 26.09 35.91 -2.60
N VAL A 68 25.33 35.00 -2.02
CA VAL A 68 24.61 33.95 -2.74
C VAL A 68 23.49 34.65 -3.51
N MET A 69 23.87 35.38 -4.55
CA MET A 69 22.97 36.00 -5.49
C MET A 69 22.39 34.90 -6.38
N GLY A 70 21.42 34.20 -5.88
CA GLY A 70 20.61 33.34 -6.66
C GLY A 70 19.17 33.57 -6.35
N ASP A 71 18.41 34.11 -7.29
CA ASP A 71 16.96 34.01 -7.25
C ASP A 71 16.58 32.58 -6.89
N GLY A 72 16.02 32.38 -5.71
CA GLY A 72 15.61 31.06 -5.23
C GLY A 72 14.73 30.39 -6.28
N THR A 73 14.74 29.09 -6.32
CA THR A 73 14.01 28.28 -7.30
C THR A 73 12.59 28.81 -7.52
N SER A 74 12.25 29.18 -8.75
CA SER A 74 10.90 29.63 -9.08
C SER A 74 9.89 28.52 -8.84
N LYS A 75 8.63 28.87 -8.56
CA LYS A 75 7.53 27.91 -8.38
C LYS A 75 7.45 26.90 -9.52
N SER A 76 7.58 27.37 -10.74
CA SER A 76 7.52 26.55 -11.95
C SER A 76 8.71 25.59 -12.07
N ALA A 77 9.92 26.07 -11.73
CA ALA A 77 11.12 25.24 -11.74
C ALA A 77 11.04 24.14 -10.65
N ALA A 78 10.61 24.47 -9.43
CA ALA A 78 10.40 23.50 -8.38
C ALA A 78 9.33 22.46 -8.75
N SER A 79 8.23 22.90 -9.36
CA SER A 79 7.16 22.01 -9.82
C SER A 79 7.66 21.06 -10.93
N ARG A 80 8.42 21.56 -11.93
CA ARG A 80 8.98 20.69 -12.97
C ARG A 80 9.95 19.65 -12.41
N ARG A 81 10.83 20.05 -11.50
CA ARG A 81 11.73 19.09 -10.80
C ARG A 81 10.98 18.04 -10.01
N PHE A 82 9.97 18.45 -9.25
CA PHE A 82 9.13 17.51 -8.54
C PHE A 82 8.47 16.49 -9.49
N VAL A 83 7.94 16.96 -10.64
CA VAL A 83 7.33 16.08 -11.65
C VAL A 83 8.35 15.09 -12.18
N ALA A 84 9.54 15.53 -12.57
CA ALA A 84 10.60 14.69 -13.11
C ALA A 84 11.05 13.64 -12.08
N LEU A 85 11.49 14.07 -10.88
CA LEU A 85 11.97 13.17 -9.83
C LEU A 85 10.91 12.20 -9.31
N SER A 86 9.65 12.65 -9.18
CA SER A 86 8.59 11.75 -8.72
C SER A 86 8.18 10.74 -9.79
N ALA A 87 8.29 11.08 -11.07
CA ALA A 87 8.08 10.15 -12.17
C ALA A 87 9.18 9.10 -12.25
N GLU A 88 10.44 9.52 -12.16
CA GLU A 88 11.63 8.64 -12.13
C GLU A 88 11.55 7.66 -10.96
N ARG A 89 11.38 8.16 -9.73
CA ARG A 89 11.25 7.30 -8.54
C ARG A 89 10.08 6.33 -8.60
N ARG A 90 8.95 6.76 -9.20
CA ARG A 90 7.83 5.85 -9.42
C ARG A 90 8.21 4.75 -10.41
N ALA A 91 8.88 5.10 -11.51
CA ALA A 91 9.31 4.12 -12.53
C ALA A 91 10.31 3.11 -11.94
N GLU A 92 11.32 3.58 -11.22
CA GLU A 92 12.29 2.73 -10.51
C GLU A 92 11.61 1.79 -9.51
N TRP A 93 10.72 2.33 -8.69
CA TRP A 93 9.98 1.53 -7.72
C TRP A 93 9.07 0.50 -8.39
N MET A 94 8.34 0.89 -9.44
CA MET A 94 7.43 0.00 -10.18
C MET A 94 8.17 -1.04 -11.05
N ALA A 95 9.48 -0.90 -11.22
CA ALA A 95 10.37 -1.86 -11.89
C ALA A 95 11.24 -2.65 -10.89
N SER A 96 11.17 -2.38 -9.59
CA SER A 96 12.03 -3.03 -8.60
C SER A 96 11.73 -4.54 -8.49
N ASP A 97 12.77 -5.34 -8.35
CA ASP A 97 12.68 -6.79 -8.14
C ASP A 97 12.03 -7.11 -6.78
N LEU A 98 11.00 -7.95 -6.79
CA LEU A 98 10.26 -8.42 -5.61
C LEU A 98 10.61 -9.88 -5.25
N SER A 99 11.40 -10.59 -6.07
CA SER A 99 11.70 -12.00 -5.90
C SER A 99 12.41 -12.33 -4.58
N LYS A 100 13.15 -11.35 -4.06
CA LYS A 100 13.88 -11.49 -2.78
C LYS A 100 13.03 -11.26 -1.54
N LEU A 101 11.77 -10.82 -1.71
CA LEU A 101 10.87 -10.57 -0.60
C LEU A 101 10.13 -11.86 -0.22
N ASP A 102 10.38 -12.36 0.97
CA ASP A 102 9.67 -13.50 1.53
C ASP A 102 8.29 -13.08 2.06
N LEU A 103 7.39 -12.74 1.12
CA LEU A 103 6.07 -12.21 1.41
C LEU A 103 5.13 -13.29 1.93
N LEU A 104 4.56 -13.10 3.12
CA LEU A 104 3.49 -13.93 3.68
C LEU A 104 2.10 -13.34 3.46
N ILE A 105 2.00 -12.01 3.41
CA ILE A 105 0.72 -11.31 3.34
C ILE A 105 0.79 -10.24 2.26
N ILE A 106 -0.30 -10.11 1.49
CA ILE A 106 -0.50 -9.01 0.55
C ILE A 106 -1.83 -8.33 0.88
N GLN A 107 -1.79 -7.04 1.18
CA GLN A 107 -2.97 -6.20 1.38
C GLN A 107 -3.22 -5.38 0.13
N ILE A 108 -4.48 -5.32 -0.32
CA ILE A 108 -4.88 -4.52 -1.47
C ILE A 108 -6.08 -3.67 -1.08
N ASP A 109 -6.01 -2.38 -1.42
CA ASP A 109 -7.08 -1.44 -1.10
C ASP A 109 -7.15 -0.32 -2.15
N GLY A 110 -8.33 0.28 -2.29
CA GLY A 110 -8.59 1.40 -3.18
C GLY A 110 -8.46 2.75 -2.46
N LEU A 111 -7.86 3.72 -3.13
CA LEU A 111 -7.76 5.09 -2.66
C LEU A 111 -8.48 6.03 -3.63
N HIS A 112 -9.53 6.68 -3.16
CA HIS A 112 -10.16 7.78 -3.88
C HIS A 112 -9.31 9.04 -3.79
N ILE A 113 -8.96 9.62 -4.94
CA ILE A 113 -8.14 10.81 -5.09
C ILE A 113 -8.94 11.88 -5.83
N GLY A 114 -9.31 12.96 -5.13
CA GLY A 114 -10.24 13.94 -5.67
C GLY A 114 -11.64 13.33 -5.85
N ASN A 115 -12.35 13.76 -6.88
CA ASN A 115 -13.73 13.33 -7.11
C ASN A 115 -13.82 12.10 -8.02
N ASP A 116 -12.91 11.97 -9.01
CA ASP A 116 -13.09 11.04 -10.13
C ASP A 116 -11.93 10.04 -10.29
N LEU A 117 -10.86 10.18 -9.53
CA LEU A 117 -9.70 9.31 -9.65
C LEU A 117 -9.63 8.30 -8.50
N VAL A 118 -9.49 7.05 -8.84
CA VAL A 118 -9.24 5.96 -7.90
C VAL A 118 -7.91 5.31 -8.24
N VAL A 119 -7.17 4.96 -7.22
CA VAL A 119 -5.90 4.23 -7.32
C VAL A 119 -5.98 2.99 -6.46
N VAL A 120 -5.73 1.84 -7.04
CA VAL A 120 -5.58 0.58 -6.30
C VAL A 120 -4.11 0.40 -5.94
N ALA A 121 -3.82 0.10 -4.68
CA ALA A 121 -2.46 -0.10 -4.20
C ALA A 121 -2.30 -1.44 -3.50
N ALA A 122 -1.11 -2.02 -3.58
CA ALA A 122 -0.70 -3.24 -2.90
C ALA A 122 0.42 -2.97 -1.89
N LEU A 123 0.27 -3.57 -0.71
CA LEU A 123 1.24 -3.55 0.39
C LEU A 123 1.57 -4.98 0.78
N GLY A 124 2.85 -5.37 0.71
CA GLY A 124 3.34 -6.66 1.18
C GLY A 124 3.79 -6.62 2.63
N ILE A 125 3.72 -7.76 3.30
CA ILE A 125 4.31 -7.97 4.63
C ILE A 125 5.11 -9.26 4.56
N ASP A 126 6.41 -9.16 4.87
CA ASP A 126 7.32 -10.28 4.85
C ASP A 126 7.25 -11.14 6.12
N SER A 127 8.01 -12.22 6.15
CA SER A 127 8.08 -13.17 7.25
C SER A 127 8.61 -12.58 8.56
N GLU A 128 9.30 -11.46 8.51
CA GLU A 128 9.80 -10.72 9.67
C GLU A 128 8.83 -9.61 10.12
N GLY A 129 7.75 -9.39 9.36
CA GLY A 129 6.75 -8.38 9.63
C GLY A 129 7.08 -6.99 9.10
N HIS A 130 8.11 -6.84 8.26
CA HIS A 130 8.37 -5.59 7.58
C HIS A 130 7.33 -5.37 6.47
N LYS A 131 7.01 -4.12 6.25
CA LYS A 131 6.01 -3.72 5.26
C LYS A 131 6.70 -3.12 4.04
N HIS A 132 6.25 -3.56 2.86
CA HIS A 132 6.81 -3.18 1.57
C HIS A 132 5.70 -2.64 0.67
N PRO A 133 5.75 -1.38 0.23
CA PRO A 133 4.89 -0.93 -0.86
C PRO A 133 5.23 -1.73 -2.11
N LEU A 134 4.27 -2.48 -2.65
CA LEU A 134 4.53 -3.38 -3.78
C LEU A 134 4.23 -2.73 -5.12
N GLY A 135 3.12 -2.00 -5.22
CA GLY A 135 2.71 -1.39 -6.47
C GLY A 135 1.43 -0.58 -6.34
N LEU A 136 1.10 0.12 -7.40
CA LEU A 136 -0.14 0.88 -7.55
C LEU A 136 -0.55 0.97 -9.01
N ILE A 137 -1.86 1.04 -9.23
CA ILE A 137 -2.46 1.21 -10.57
C ILE A 137 -3.65 2.15 -10.49
N GLU A 138 -3.92 2.87 -11.59
CA GLU A 138 -5.15 3.66 -11.71
C GLU A 138 -6.36 2.77 -11.97
N GLY A 139 -7.45 3.04 -11.28
CA GLY A 139 -8.74 2.38 -11.41
C GLY A 139 -9.28 1.92 -10.07
N ALA A 140 -10.45 1.26 -10.10
CA ALA A 140 -11.17 0.81 -8.93
C ALA A 140 -10.95 -0.68 -8.64
N THR A 141 -11.10 -1.07 -7.38
CA THR A 141 -11.00 -2.48 -6.92
C THR A 141 -12.11 -3.36 -7.48
N GLU A 142 -13.21 -2.78 -7.94
CA GLU A 142 -14.32 -3.48 -8.59
C GLU A 142 -14.05 -3.79 -10.08
N ASN A 143 -13.00 -3.22 -10.68
CA ASN A 143 -12.62 -3.47 -12.06
C ASN A 143 -11.61 -4.62 -12.15
N ALA A 144 -12.06 -5.78 -12.64
CA ALA A 144 -11.23 -6.97 -12.76
C ALA A 144 -10.00 -6.78 -13.65
N THR A 145 -10.12 -6.01 -14.75
CA THR A 145 -8.99 -5.73 -15.65
C THR A 145 -7.90 -4.91 -14.94
N VAL A 146 -8.31 -3.90 -14.16
CA VAL A 146 -7.37 -3.09 -13.36
C VAL A 146 -6.67 -3.95 -12.32
N VAL A 147 -7.42 -4.76 -11.60
CA VAL A 147 -6.86 -5.66 -10.58
C VAL A 147 -5.92 -6.68 -11.20
N GLN A 148 -6.28 -7.26 -12.37
CA GLN A 148 -5.43 -8.20 -13.09
C GLN A 148 -4.10 -7.55 -13.49
N ALA A 149 -4.12 -6.37 -14.06
CA ALA A 149 -2.90 -5.65 -14.44
C ALA A 149 -1.98 -5.36 -13.22
N LEU A 150 -2.55 -5.13 -12.03
CA LEU A 150 -1.74 -5.03 -10.81
C LEU A 150 -1.11 -6.38 -10.44
N MET A 151 -1.87 -7.50 -10.51
CA MET A 151 -1.31 -8.83 -10.22
C MET A 151 -0.23 -9.22 -11.20
N ASP A 152 -0.45 -8.98 -12.50
CA ASP A 152 0.52 -9.27 -13.56
C ASP A 152 1.83 -8.51 -13.31
N ASN A 153 1.76 -7.21 -12.97
CA ASN A 153 2.95 -6.43 -12.60
C ASN A 153 3.70 -7.01 -11.39
N LEU A 154 2.98 -7.50 -10.37
CA LEU A 154 3.63 -8.13 -9.21
C LEU A 154 4.35 -9.41 -9.61
N ILE A 155 3.74 -10.24 -10.46
CA ILE A 155 4.33 -11.51 -10.95
C ILE A 155 5.54 -11.24 -11.83
N GLU A 156 5.44 -10.33 -12.81
CA GLU A 156 6.55 -9.91 -13.68
C GLU A 156 7.77 -9.45 -12.87
N ARG A 157 7.54 -8.90 -11.69
CA ARG A 157 8.58 -8.44 -10.76
C ARG A 157 9.02 -9.49 -9.75
N GLY A 158 8.60 -10.74 -9.91
CA GLY A 158 9.10 -11.89 -9.14
C GLY A 158 8.24 -12.35 -7.97
N VAL A 159 6.99 -11.90 -7.85
CA VAL A 159 6.06 -12.51 -6.90
C VAL A 159 5.58 -13.86 -7.46
N ASP A 160 6.14 -14.96 -6.98
CA ASP A 160 5.80 -16.30 -7.43
C ASP A 160 4.34 -16.64 -7.07
N PRO A 161 3.46 -16.89 -8.06
CA PRO A 161 2.05 -17.20 -7.80
C PRO A 161 1.84 -18.60 -7.17
N THR A 162 2.82 -19.49 -7.20
CA THR A 162 2.71 -20.85 -6.63
C THR A 162 2.86 -20.87 -5.11
N ILE A 163 3.46 -19.82 -4.53
CA ILE A 163 3.65 -19.72 -3.08
C ILE A 163 2.35 -19.26 -2.42
N CYS A 164 1.81 -20.06 -1.52
CA CYS A 164 0.59 -19.75 -0.78
C CYS A 164 0.80 -18.55 0.16
N ARG A 165 0.01 -17.50 -0.04
CA ARG A 165 0.03 -16.25 0.75
C ARG A 165 -1.37 -15.88 1.22
N LEU A 166 -1.46 -15.15 2.33
CA LEU A 166 -2.71 -14.56 2.77
C LEU A 166 -2.94 -13.22 2.07
N PHE A 167 -4.05 -13.09 1.34
CA PHE A 167 -4.51 -11.82 0.83
C PHE A 167 -5.52 -11.18 1.80
N ILE A 168 -5.40 -9.86 2.03
CA ILE A 168 -6.34 -9.10 2.85
C ILE A 168 -6.91 -7.96 2.00
N VAL A 169 -8.23 -7.97 1.79
CA VAL A 169 -8.92 -7.08 0.84
C VAL A 169 -10.18 -6.44 1.45
N ASP A 170 -10.68 -5.38 0.83
CA ASP A 170 -11.91 -4.68 1.24
C ASP A 170 -13.18 -5.50 1.03
N GLY A 171 -13.16 -6.48 0.14
CA GLY A 171 -14.27 -7.37 -0.19
C GLY A 171 -14.94 -7.07 -1.52
N ALA A 172 -14.29 -6.31 -2.41
CA ALA A 172 -14.71 -6.20 -3.80
C ALA A 172 -14.63 -7.58 -4.49
N LYS A 173 -15.73 -7.99 -5.16
CA LYS A 173 -15.81 -9.32 -5.78
C LYS A 173 -14.80 -9.52 -6.90
N ALA A 174 -14.45 -8.45 -7.61
CA ALA A 174 -13.43 -8.51 -8.65
C ALA A 174 -12.04 -8.83 -8.08
N LEU A 175 -11.68 -8.26 -6.92
CA LEU A 175 -10.43 -8.61 -6.22
C LEU A 175 -10.36 -10.10 -5.90
N THR A 176 -11.37 -10.65 -5.25
CA THR A 176 -11.44 -12.07 -4.92
C THR A 176 -11.33 -12.95 -6.17
N LYS A 177 -12.09 -12.61 -7.23
CA LYS A 177 -12.06 -13.35 -8.50
C LYS A 177 -10.66 -13.37 -9.11
N VAL A 178 -10.03 -12.21 -9.24
CA VAL A 178 -8.70 -12.09 -9.86
C VAL A 178 -7.62 -12.75 -8.99
N ILE A 179 -7.64 -12.58 -7.69
CA ILE A 179 -6.67 -13.24 -6.79
C ILE A 179 -6.76 -14.77 -6.95
N ARG A 180 -7.97 -15.33 -6.97
CA ARG A 180 -8.16 -16.77 -7.12
C ARG A 180 -7.78 -17.30 -8.50
N SER A 181 -8.03 -16.54 -9.57
CA SER A 181 -7.60 -16.95 -10.92
C SER A 181 -6.08 -16.88 -11.10
N THR A 182 -5.41 -15.98 -10.40
CA THR A 182 -3.97 -15.74 -10.53
C THR A 182 -3.12 -16.60 -9.60
N PHE A 183 -3.54 -16.76 -8.33
CA PHE A 183 -2.78 -17.44 -7.28
C PHE A 183 -3.38 -18.80 -6.87
N GLY A 184 -4.43 -19.24 -7.55
CA GLY A 184 -5.11 -20.49 -7.30
C GLY A 184 -6.44 -20.36 -6.56
N ARG A 185 -7.39 -21.25 -6.91
CA ARG A 185 -8.80 -21.20 -6.41
C ARG A 185 -8.92 -21.25 -4.88
N HIS A 186 -7.95 -21.87 -4.22
CA HIS A 186 -7.92 -22.03 -2.75
C HIS A 186 -7.04 -21.01 -2.02
N THR A 187 -6.56 -19.99 -2.72
CA THR A 187 -5.79 -18.91 -2.10
C THR A 187 -6.56 -18.33 -0.91
N PRO A 188 -5.98 -18.29 0.30
CA PRO A 188 -6.64 -17.77 1.48
C PRO A 188 -6.79 -16.24 1.36
N ILE A 189 -8.04 -15.78 1.37
CA ILE A 189 -8.41 -14.39 1.28
C ILE A 189 -9.14 -14.00 2.56
N GLN A 190 -8.63 -13.02 3.29
CA GLN A 190 -9.32 -12.41 4.42
C GLN A 190 -10.02 -11.13 3.96
N ARG A 191 -11.32 -11.09 4.02
CA ARG A 191 -12.10 -9.87 3.83
C ARG A 191 -12.00 -8.98 5.07
N CYS A 192 -11.80 -7.68 4.88
CA CYS A 192 -11.63 -6.72 5.96
C CYS A 192 -12.86 -6.66 6.88
N GLN A 193 -12.70 -7.04 8.14
CA GLN A 193 -13.77 -7.06 9.13
C GLN A 193 -14.26 -5.64 9.47
N VAL A 194 -13.38 -4.63 9.38
CA VAL A 194 -13.75 -3.21 9.62
C VAL A 194 -14.69 -2.71 8.52
N HIS A 195 -14.35 -2.95 7.25
CA HIS A 195 -15.21 -2.60 6.12
C HIS A 195 -16.55 -3.36 6.20
N LYS A 196 -16.50 -4.64 6.53
CA LYS A 196 -17.70 -5.45 6.71
C LYS A 196 -18.62 -4.91 7.81
N ALA A 197 -18.04 -4.57 8.97
CA ALA A 197 -18.82 -3.97 10.06
C ALA A 197 -19.47 -2.65 9.66
N ARG A 198 -18.76 -1.82 8.89
CA ARG A 198 -19.29 -0.56 8.36
C ARG A 198 -20.48 -0.83 7.44
N ASN A 199 -20.29 -1.69 6.44
CA ASN A 199 -21.34 -2.03 5.47
C ASN A 199 -22.61 -2.60 6.11
N VAL A 200 -22.46 -3.41 7.16
CA VAL A 200 -23.62 -3.94 7.93
C VAL A 200 -24.31 -2.83 8.69
N VAL A 201 -23.55 -2.01 9.40
CA VAL A 201 -24.10 -0.95 10.26
C VAL A 201 -24.78 0.15 9.45
N ASP A 202 -24.25 0.50 8.28
CA ASP A 202 -24.83 1.52 7.40
C ASP A 202 -26.24 1.13 6.88
N ARG A 203 -26.59 -0.16 6.94
CA ARG A 203 -27.94 -0.69 6.61
C ARG A 203 -28.87 -0.76 7.80
N LEU A 204 -28.40 -0.44 9.01
CA LEU A 204 -29.17 -0.56 10.26
C LEU A 204 -29.61 0.80 10.79
N PRO A 205 -30.76 0.88 11.46
CA PRO A 205 -31.13 2.05 12.25
C PRO A 205 -30.07 2.37 13.31
N LYS A 206 -29.81 3.65 13.56
CA LYS A 206 -28.77 4.12 14.50
C LYS A 206 -28.81 3.47 15.86
N ARG A 207 -30.02 3.17 16.39
CA ARG A 207 -30.23 2.48 17.68
C ARG A 207 -29.58 1.10 17.76
N LEU A 208 -29.39 0.42 16.63
CA LEU A 208 -28.80 -0.92 16.56
C LEU A 208 -27.29 -0.93 16.29
N HIS A 209 -26.69 0.21 15.96
CA HIS A 209 -25.27 0.29 15.55
C HIS A 209 -24.31 -0.25 16.62
N ALA A 210 -24.50 0.13 17.91
CA ALA A 210 -23.61 -0.28 18.99
C ALA A 210 -23.72 -1.80 19.26
N SER A 211 -24.94 -2.32 19.34
CA SER A 211 -25.20 -3.74 19.59
C SER A 211 -24.73 -4.63 18.44
N ALA A 212 -24.96 -4.22 17.18
CA ALA A 212 -24.48 -4.94 16.00
C ALA A 212 -22.95 -4.98 15.94
N ARG A 213 -22.27 -3.85 16.14
CA ARG A 213 -20.79 -3.81 16.19
C ARG A 213 -20.23 -4.68 17.32
N LYS A 214 -20.88 -4.69 18.49
CA LYS A 214 -20.46 -5.55 19.60
C LYS A 214 -20.59 -7.03 19.23
N ALA A 215 -21.74 -7.44 18.68
CA ALA A 215 -22.00 -8.82 18.30
C ALA A 215 -21.05 -9.31 17.19
N LEU A 216 -20.82 -8.49 16.15
CA LEU A 216 -19.84 -8.79 15.08
C LEU A 216 -18.45 -9.01 15.67
N ARG A 217 -17.98 -8.08 16.52
CA ARG A 217 -16.65 -8.21 17.17
C ARG A 217 -16.54 -9.45 18.03
N GLN A 218 -17.58 -9.77 18.82
CA GLN A 218 -17.61 -10.99 19.63
C GLN A 218 -17.50 -12.24 18.78
N ALA A 219 -18.27 -12.34 17.68
CA ALA A 219 -18.20 -13.48 16.76
C ALA A 219 -16.77 -13.65 16.18
N TRP A 220 -16.13 -12.57 15.74
CA TRP A 220 -14.78 -12.63 15.15
C TRP A 220 -13.67 -12.94 16.16
N GLN A 221 -13.90 -12.76 17.46
CA GLN A 221 -12.94 -13.08 18.52
C GLN A 221 -12.86 -14.56 18.86
N PHE A 222 -13.86 -15.37 18.46
CA PHE A 222 -13.84 -16.80 18.73
C PHE A 222 -12.67 -17.49 18.03
N ASP A 223 -12.03 -18.42 18.74
CA ASP A 223 -10.98 -19.27 18.20
C ASP A 223 -11.55 -20.31 17.23
N ASP A 224 -12.75 -20.81 17.54
CA ASP A 224 -13.51 -21.77 16.74
C ASP A 224 -14.29 -21.02 15.63
N ALA A 225 -13.90 -21.25 14.39
CA ALA A 225 -14.51 -20.62 13.21
C ALA A 225 -15.98 -21.04 13.02
N ASP A 226 -16.34 -22.27 13.36
CA ASP A 226 -17.72 -22.78 13.22
C ASP A 226 -18.65 -22.14 14.25
N LYS A 227 -18.15 -21.90 15.48
CA LYS A 227 -18.88 -21.10 16.48
C LYS A 227 -19.05 -19.67 16.01
N ALA A 228 -18.00 -19.06 15.48
CA ALA A 228 -18.06 -17.71 14.91
C ALA A 228 -19.11 -17.63 13.80
N GLU A 229 -19.11 -18.59 12.89
CA GLU A 229 -20.07 -18.65 11.79
C GLU A 229 -21.50 -18.80 12.28
N ARG A 230 -21.77 -19.73 13.23
CA ARG A 230 -23.11 -19.90 13.83
C ARG A 230 -23.61 -18.61 14.46
N LEU A 231 -22.75 -17.87 15.17
CA LEU A 231 -23.13 -16.60 15.77
C LEU A 231 -23.45 -15.53 14.74
N LEU A 232 -22.69 -15.45 13.65
CA LEU A 232 -22.96 -14.52 12.55
C LEU A 232 -24.27 -14.86 11.84
N ARG A 233 -24.56 -16.15 11.60
CA ARG A 233 -25.85 -16.59 11.04
C ARG A 233 -27.03 -16.27 11.97
N ASN A 234 -26.87 -16.45 13.28
CA ASN A 234 -27.90 -16.10 14.26
C ASN A 234 -28.10 -14.57 14.32
N LEU A 235 -27.01 -13.80 14.28
CA LEU A 235 -27.07 -12.33 14.22
C LEU A 235 -27.81 -11.87 12.97
N ALA A 236 -27.51 -12.47 11.80
CA ALA A 236 -28.15 -12.16 10.53
C ALA A 236 -29.67 -12.37 10.63
N ARG A 237 -30.12 -13.53 11.11
CA ARG A 237 -31.55 -13.82 11.27
C ARG A 237 -32.26 -12.83 12.20
N ARG A 238 -31.62 -12.47 13.32
CA ARG A 238 -32.18 -11.52 14.27
C ARG A 238 -32.30 -10.11 13.68
N LEU A 239 -31.27 -9.65 13.00
CA LEU A 239 -31.25 -8.30 12.45
C LEU A 239 -32.13 -8.16 11.21
N GLU A 240 -32.41 -9.25 10.48
CA GLU A 240 -33.31 -9.23 9.33
C GLU A 240 -34.73 -8.82 9.71
N GLN A 241 -35.18 -9.18 10.91
CA GLN A 241 -36.50 -8.77 11.46
C GLN A 241 -36.56 -7.25 11.69
N GLU A 242 -35.42 -6.63 12.01
CA GLU A 242 -35.34 -5.20 12.33
C GLU A 242 -35.03 -4.34 11.10
N ALA A 243 -34.31 -4.88 10.12
CA ALA A 243 -33.89 -4.21 8.89
C ALA A 243 -33.77 -5.23 7.75
N PRO A 244 -34.80 -5.35 6.90
CA PRO A 244 -34.79 -6.25 5.77
C PRO A 244 -33.58 -6.05 4.84
N GLY A 245 -32.96 -7.14 4.42
CA GLY A 245 -31.78 -7.16 3.55
C GLY A 245 -30.44 -7.05 4.27
N VAL A 246 -30.39 -6.84 5.58
CA VAL A 246 -29.15 -6.80 6.34
C VAL A 246 -28.50 -8.19 6.49
N ALA A 247 -29.32 -9.26 6.57
CA ALA A 247 -28.80 -10.62 6.64
C ALA A 247 -27.93 -10.96 5.44
N ALA A 248 -28.38 -10.64 4.23
CA ALA A 248 -27.57 -10.81 3.01
C ALA A 248 -26.22 -10.11 3.14
N SER A 249 -26.20 -8.89 3.67
CA SER A 249 -24.94 -8.16 3.88
C SER A 249 -24.04 -8.82 4.93
N ILE A 250 -24.56 -9.45 5.98
CA ILE A 250 -23.76 -10.16 7.00
C ILE A 250 -23.17 -11.44 6.40
N LEU A 251 -24.00 -12.20 5.67
CA LEU A 251 -23.64 -13.53 5.16
C LEU A 251 -22.79 -13.49 3.89
N GLU A 252 -22.81 -12.38 3.15
CA GLU A 252 -21.99 -12.21 1.95
C GLU A 252 -20.49 -12.29 2.29
N GLY A 253 -19.77 -13.23 1.67
CA GLY A 253 -18.34 -13.44 1.87
C GLY A 253 -18.00 -13.93 3.28
N LEU A 254 -18.90 -14.70 3.92
CA LEU A 254 -18.72 -15.20 5.28
C LEU A 254 -17.46 -16.07 5.41
N ASP A 255 -17.16 -16.88 4.40
CA ASP A 255 -15.94 -17.70 4.35
C ASP A 255 -14.67 -16.84 4.39
N GLU A 256 -14.64 -15.75 3.63
CA GLU A 256 -13.52 -14.83 3.56
C GLU A 256 -13.36 -13.98 4.82
N ILE A 257 -14.47 -13.67 5.51
CA ILE A 257 -14.47 -12.94 6.78
C ILE A 257 -13.83 -13.76 7.91
N LEU A 258 -13.97 -15.09 7.86
CA LEU A 258 -13.49 -16.01 8.89
C LEU A 258 -12.19 -16.72 8.51
N THR A 259 -11.50 -16.32 7.44
CA THR A 259 -10.27 -16.97 6.98
C THR A 259 -9.21 -17.04 8.08
N VAL A 260 -8.93 -15.94 8.79
CA VAL A 260 -7.93 -15.94 9.86
C VAL A 260 -8.34 -16.77 11.09
N ASN A 261 -9.66 -17.00 11.29
CA ASN A 261 -10.18 -17.92 12.31
C ASN A 261 -9.95 -19.37 11.86
N ARG A 262 -10.28 -19.70 10.59
CA ARG A 262 -10.09 -21.04 10.01
C ARG A 262 -8.63 -21.47 9.91
N LEU A 263 -7.70 -20.51 9.74
CA LEU A 263 -6.27 -20.76 9.80
C LEU A 263 -5.76 -21.03 11.22
N GLY A 264 -6.61 -20.97 12.24
CA GLY A 264 -6.23 -21.31 13.63
C GLY A 264 -5.19 -20.37 14.24
N LEU A 265 -5.13 -19.10 13.79
CA LEU A 265 -4.11 -18.17 14.23
C LEU A 265 -4.34 -17.68 15.67
N PRO A 266 -3.27 -17.38 16.43
CA PRO A 266 -3.39 -16.80 17.77
C PRO A 266 -4.17 -15.48 17.76
N ALA A 267 -4.92 -15.19 18.82
CA ALA A 267 -5.83 -14.04 18.89
C ALA A 267 -5.19 -12.69 18.58
N GLN A 268 -3.91 -12.47 18.95
CA GLN A 268 -3.19 -11.23 18.65
C GLN A 268 -2.87 -11.11 17.17
N LEU A 269 -2.47 -12.20 16.53
CA LEU A 269 -2.18 -12.24 15.10
C LEU A 269 -3.46 -12.11 14.28
N ARG A 270 -4.54 -12.85 14.64
CA ARG A 270 -5.87 -12.69 14.01
C ARG A 270 -6.31 -11.23 13.99
N ARG A 271 -6.24 -10.52 15.13
CA ARG A 271 -6.60 -9.10 15.21
C ARG A 271 -5.75 -8.23 14.27
N SER A 272 -4.48 -8.56 14.11
CA SER A 272 -3.57 -7.82 13.22
C SER A 272 -3.86 -8.07 11.75
N LEU A 273 -4.41 -9.24 11.39
CA LEU A 273 -4.65 -9.68 10.02
C LEU A 273 -6.13 -9.61 9.59
N ALA A 274 -7.02 -9.24 10.50
CA ALA A 274 -8.46 -9.19 10.24
C ALA A 274 -8.90 -7.98 9.39
N CYS A 275 -8.00 -7.07 9.08
CA CYS A 275 -8.34 -5.82 8.41
C CYS A 275 -7.20 -5.25 7.57
N THR A 276 -7.55 -4.30 6.71
CA THR A 276 -6.64 -3.55 5.83
C THR A 276 -5.94 -2.38 6.53
N ASN A 277 -5.91 -2.31 7.86
CA ASN A 277 -5.39 -1.17 8.63
C ASN A 277 -3.96 -0.76 8.24
N SER A 278 -3.10 -1.70 7.84
CA SER A 278 -1.72 -1.35 7.47
C SER A 278 -1.70 -0.52 6.20
N ILE A 279 -2.42 -0.94 5.16
CA ILE A 279 -2.50 -0.19 3.91
C ILE A 279 -3.35 1.08 4.08
N GLU A 280 -4.40 1.07 4.90
CA GLU A 280 -5.18 2.28 5.23
C GLU A 280 -4.32 3.37 5.91
N ASN A 281 -3.39 2.99 6.79
CA ASN A 281 -2.42 3.91 7.40
C ASN A 281 -1.47 4.52 6.35
N VAL A 282 -1.03 3.72 5.37
CA VAL A 282 -0.26 4.23 4.22
C VAL A 282 -1.08 5.25 3.44
N MET A 283 -2.35 4.93 3.15
CA MET A 283 -3.27 5.83 2.45
C MET A 283 -3.54 7.11 3.24
N GLY A 284 -3.56 7.04 4.57
CA GLY A 284 -3.62 8.22 5.47
C GLY A 284 -2.41 9.13 5.26
N THR A 285 -1.20 8.57 5.14
CA THR A 285 0.02 9.33 4.83
C THR A 285 -0.03 9.92 3.42
N VAL A 286 -0.49 9.16 2.42
CA VAL A 286 -0.69 9.65 1.05
C VAL A 286 -1.63 10.86 1.05
N ARG A 287 -2.79 10.78 1.72
CA ARG A 287 -3.72 11.93 1.83
C ARG A 287 -3.06 13.14 2.47
N ARG A 288 -2.24 12.94 3.51
CA ARG A 288 -1.50 14.02 4.17
C ARG A 288 -0.48 14.65 3.22
N VAL A 289 0.30 13.87 2.49
CA VAL A 289 1.28 14.33 1.49
C VAL A 289 0.57 15.09 0.37
N CYS A 290 -0.59 14.63 -0.07
CA CYS A 290 -1.38 15.24 -1.14
C CYS A 290 -2.21 16.45 -0.70
N ARG A 291 -2.24 16.83 0.57
CA ARG A 291 -3.13 17.87 1.14
C ARG A 291 -3.05 19.21 0.41
N ASN A 292 -1.88 19.56 -0.11
CA ASN A 292 -1.67 20.82 -0.85
C ASN A 292 -2.06 20.74 -2.33
N VAL A 293 -2.40 19.56 -2.84
CA VAL A 293 -2.91 19.38 -4.20
C VAL A 293 -4.38 19.75 -4.23
N LYS A 294 -4.72 20.87 -4.89
CA LYS A 294 -6.09 21.37 -4.96
C LYS A 294 -6.86 20.91 -6.19
N ARG A 295 -6.14 20.53 -7.25
CA ARG A 295 -6.73 20.02 -8.50
C ARG A 295 -5.88 18.89 -9.03
N TRP A 296 -6.52 17.78 -9.34
CA TRP A 296 -5.94 16.65 -10.03
C TRP A 296 -6.17 16.83 -11.54
N ARG A 297 -5.10 16.91 -12.30
CA ARG A 297 -5.19 17.18 -13.75
C ARG A 297 -5.47 15.92 -14.56
N ASN A 298 -4.88 14.82 -14.14
CA ASN A 298 -4.96 13.52 -14.79
C ASN A 298 -4.43 12.41 -13.86
N ALA A 299 -4.64 11.18 -14.28
CA ALA A 299 -4.18 9.98 -13.63
C ALA A 299 -2.66 9.94 -13.39
N ALA A 300 -1.86 10.34 -14.36
CA ALA A 300 -0.40 10.37 -14.22
C ALA A 300 0.06 11.26 -13.05
N MET A 301 -0.65 12.36 -12.78
CA MET A 301 -0.40 13.20 -11.62
C MET A 301 -0.80 12.47 -10.33
N ALA A 302 -1.97 11.83 -10.30
CA ALA A 302 -2.45 11.06 -9.15
C ALA A 302 -1.48 9.93 -8.80
N LEU A 303 -1.07 9.14 -9.78
CA LEU A 303 -0.13 8.04 -9.61
C LEU A 303 1.24 8.51 -9.06
N ARG A 304 1.78 9.62 -9.57
CA ARG A 304 3.06 10.16 -9.07
C ARG A 304 2.97 10.61 -7.62
N TRP A 305 1.91 11.32 -7.25
CA TRP A 305 1.73 11.81 -5.90
C TRP A 305 1.44 10.66 -4.93
N THR A 306 0.63 9.67 -5.33
CA THR A 306 0.36 8.47 -4.54
C THR A 306 1.63 7.66 -4.33
N ALA A 307 2.41 7.41 -5.39
CA ALA A 307 3.70 6.73 -5.29
C ALA A 307 4.66 7.46 -4.35
N ALA A 308 4.81 8.78 -4.51
CA ALA A 308 5.66 9.58 -3.64
C ALA A 308 5.18 9.52 -2.17
N GLY A 309 3.88 9.53 -1.93
CA GLY A 309 3.29 9.39 -0.60
C GLY A 309 3.48 8.00 0.00
N MET A 310 3.38 6.93 -0.79
CA MET A 310 3.63 5.55 -0.35
C MET A 310 5.10 5.34 0.00
N LEU A 311 6.02 5.81 -0.83
CA LEU A 311 7.47 5.74 -0.58
C LEU A 311 7.88 6.59 0.63
N GLU A 312 7.21 7.74 0.86
CA GLU A 312 7.42 8.53 2.06
C GLU A 312 6.90 7.82 3.32
N ALA A 313 5.74 7.17 3.23
CA ALA A 313 5.20 6.36 4.31
C ALA A 313 6.12 5.19 4.69
N ALA A 314 6.76 4.57 3.70
CA ALA A 314 7.67 3.43 3.90
C ALA A 314 8.85 3.75 4.82
N LYS A 315 9.33 5.00 4.81
CA LYS A 315 10.43 5.44 5.70
C LYS A 315 10.10 5.34 7.18
N GLY A 316 8.82 5.38 7.54
CA GLY A 316 8.33 5.32 8.91
C GLY A 316 7.60 4.03 9.27
N PHE A 317 7.68 2.99 8.45
CA PHE A 317 6.99 1.74 8.74
C PHE A 317 7.52 1.08 10.00
N ARG A 318 6.59 0.70 10.86
CA ARG A 318 6.85 -0.20 11.97
C ARG A 318 6.51 -1.61 11.55
N ARG A 319 7.20 -2.61 12.10
CA ARG A 319 6.85 -4.03 11.90
C ARG A 319 5.38 -4.27 12.23
N LEU A 320 4.81 -5.31 11.61
CA LEU A 320 3.46 -5.77 11.93
C LEU A 320 3.34 -6.05 13.44
N LYS A 321 2.27 -5.60 14.04
CA LYS A 321 1.95 -5.97 15.41
C LYS A 321 1.76 -7.49 15.47
N ALA A 322 2.34 -8.15 16.47
CA ALA A 322 2.43 -9.61 16.55
C ALA A 322 3.33 -10.29 15.49
N HIS A 323 4.30 -9.59 14.90
CA HIS A 323 5.25 -10.17 13.93
C HIS A 323 5.97 -11.42 14.44
N LYS A 324 6.25 -11.53 15.76
CA LYS A 324 6.83 -12.73 16.37
C LYS A 324 5.99 -14.00 16.19
N GLN A 325 4.71 -13.87 15.84
CA GLN A 325 3.79 -14.99 15.60
C GLN A 325 3.66 -15.33 14.10
N LEU A 326 4.35 -14.64 13.19
CA LEU A 326 4.32 -14.92 11.75
C LEU A 326 4.80 -16.32 11.35
N PRO A 327 5.73 -16.97 12.06
CA PRO A 327 6.03 -18.38 11.82
C PRO A 327 4.80 -19.30 11.93
N ILE A 328 3.84 -18.97 12.82
CA ILE A 328 2.58 -19.72 12.95
C ILE A 328 1.72 -19.53 11.70
N LEU A 329 1.64 -18.30 11.16
CA LEU A 329 0.96 -18.03 9.89
C LEU A 329 1.60 -18.82 8.74
N ARG A 330 2.92 -18.84 8.65
CA ARG A 330 3.65 -19.63 7.63
C ARG A 330 3.27 -21.11 7.68
N ALA A 331 3.30 -21.70 8.87
CA ALA A 331 2.90 -23.10 9.06
C ALA A 331 1.44 -23.34 8.68
N ALA A 332 0.54 -22.45 9.07
CA ALA A 332 -0.88 -22.53 8.73
C ALA A 332 -1.13 -22.41 7.21
N LEU A 333 -0.41 -21.52 6.51
CA LEU A 333 -0.49 -21.39 5.06
C LEU A 333 0.02 -22.65 4.35
N ALA A 334 1.13 -23.24 4.80
CA ALA A 334 1.68 -24.49 4.27
C ALA A 334 0.69 -25.66 4.47
N ALA A 335 0.10 -25.80 5.66
CA ALA A 335 -0.91 -26.80 5.95
C ALA A 335 -2.18 -26.63 5.09
N HIS A 336 -2.63 -25.36 4.92
CA HIS A 336 -3.76 -25.02 4.06
C HIS A 336 -3.49 -25.42 2.61
N HIS A 337 -2.31 -25.10 2.07
CA HIS A 337 -1.91 -25.46 0.71
C HIS A 337 -1.88 -26.98 0.52
N ALA A 338 -1.20 -27.71 1.40
CA ALA A 338 -1.10 -29.17 1.34
C ALA A 338 -2.49 -29.85 1.34
N LYS A 339 -3.40 -29.39 2.24
CA LYS A 339 -4.77 -29.91 2.33
C LYS A 339 -5.53 -29.79 1.01
N HIS A 340 -5.42 -28.65 0.35
CA HIS A 340 -6.17 -28.37 -0.88
C HIS A 340 -5.54 -29.03 -2.11
N THR A 341 -4.21 -29.10 -2.20
CA THR A 341 -3.51 -29.82 -3.27
C THR A 341 -3.83 -31.33 -3.24
N THR A 342 -3.89 -31.94 -2.05
CA THR A 342 -4.27 -33.35 -1.91
C THR A 342 -5.72 -33.58 -2.35
N LYS A 343 -6.63 -32.68 -1.99
CA LYS A 343 -8.04 -32.77 -2.37
C LYS A 343 -8.24 -32.65 -3.89
N GLU A 344 -7.53 -31.72 -4.54
CA GLU A 344 -7.57 -31.56 -6.01
C GLU A 344 -7.08 -32.82 -6.73
N LYS A 345 -5.97 -33.40 -6.32
CA LYS A 345 -5.46 -34.65 -6.89
C LYS A 345 -6.45 -35.81 -6.75
N LEU A 346 -7.16 -35.91 -5.62
CA LEU A 346 -8.21 -36.90 -5.42
C LEU A 346 -9.43 -36.68 -6.32
N GLU A 347 -9.89 -35.44 -6.47
CA GLU A 347 -11.01 -35.07 -7.34
C GLU A 347 -10.69 -35.31 -8.83
N ASP A 348 -9.47 -35.02 -9.27
CA ASP A 348 -9.02 -35.27 -10.64
C ASP A 348 -8.81 -36.76 -10.91
N GLY A 349 -8.30 -37.50 -9.95
CA GLY A 349 -8.21 -38.98 -10.05
C GLY A 349 -9.57 -39.66 -10.15
N LEU A 350 -10.58 -39.17 -9.44
CA LEU A 350 -11.97 -39.66 -9.50
C LEU A 350 -12.70 -39.30 -10.81
N LYS A 351 -12.30 -38.25 -11.51
CA LYS A 351 -12.86 -37.86 -12.80
C LYS A 351 -12.21 -38.61 -13.98
N ALA A 352 -11.01 -39.13 -13.79
CA ALA A 352 -10.24 -39.85 -14.77
C ALA A 352 -10.49 -41.37 -14.73
N ALA A 353 -11.11 -41.90 -13.67
CA ALA A 353 -11.58 -43.29 -13.51
C ALA A 353 -13.08 -43.39 -13.86
#